data_82e7869e85b79a951b905bfc303d4b4b
#
_entry.id   82e7869e85b79a951b905bfc303d4b4b
#
_cell.length_a   1.000
_cell.length_b   1.000
_cell.length_c   1.000
_cell.angle_alpha   90.00
_cell.angle_beta   90.00
_cell.angle_gamma   90.00
#
_symmetry.space_group_name_H-M   'P 1'
#
loop_
_entity.id
_entity.type
_entity.pdbx_description
1 polymer ?
#
loop_
_entity_poly.entity_id
_entity_poly.type
_entity_poly.pdbx_seq_one_letter_code
_entity_poly.pdbx_strand_id
1 'polypeptide(L)'
;KMSKSKGNVNDPVVLCEKYSVDAIRYFLLREVPFGSDGIFSNEALISRINSDLANDLGNLVSRTAAMLDKYFPEGLPNERSADLPDFELIRECRALPDRVVAALDKLQFSQALSEIWKVVGRSNKYIDDTAPWVLARTPSHAPRLAGVLFNLAESIRIVSILLEPFMPSTPAKILKMIGLDDPEHCSWESAWTYGLYFAPNGVRKADPIFPRIDMAKEIAVLDDFLAARHDAAASGQSAVQARKSEEEENMPEGVALIDFTDFLKVNMRVGCVISCERVKGSDKLLCSQIDLGSEIRQIVSGIAQSYKPEDMAGRQVVVVTNLQPRKIRGVESDGMLLCASARDGYRLLSVDGSVPAGSEVG
;
A
#
# COMPACT_ATOMS: atom_id res chain seq x y z
N LYS A 1 0.10 -0.06 -21.70
CA LYS A 1 -0.69 -0.57 -20.58
C LYS A 1 -0.02 -1.84 -20.06
N MET A 2 0.34 -1.85 -18.77
CA MET A 2 0.86 -3.05 -18.12
C MET A 2 -0.21 -4.14 -18.10
N SER A 3 0.17 -5.39 -18.40
CA SER A 3 -0.74 -6.53 -18.39
C SER A 3 0.03 -7.79 -18.01
N LYS A 4 -0.47 -8.55 -17.04
CA LYS A 4 0.12 -9.85 -16.63
C LYS A 4 0.25 -10.80 -17.83
N SER A 5 -0.71 -10.81 -18.75
CA SER A 5 -0.69 -11.64 -19.95
C SER A 5 0.35 -11.23 -21.00
N LYS A 6 0.90 -10.02 -20.91
CA LYS A 6 1.96 -9.51 -21.82
C LYS A 6 3.35 -9.59 -21.20
N GLY A 7 3.47 -10.10 -19.97
CA GLY A 7 4.74 -10.25 -19.28
C GLY A 7 5.47 -8.94 -18.93
N ASN A 8 4.82 -7.80 -19.00
CA ASN A 8 5.40 -6.49 -18.75
C ASN A 8 4.96 -5.88 -17.41
N VAL A 9 4.62 -6.71 -16.41
CA VAL A 9 4.25 -6.27 -15.07
C VAL A 9 5.44 -6.45 -14.14
N ASN A 10 5.96 -5.33 -13.65
CA ASN A 10 6.89 -5.37 -12.52
C ASN A 10 6.11 -5.74 -11.26
N ASP A 11 6.49 -6.82 -10.59
CA ASP A 11 5.88 -7.26 -9.36
C ASP A 11 6.27 -6.29 -8.22
N PRO A 12 5.32 -5.50 -7.65
CA PRO A 12 5.64 -4.51 -6.64
C PRO A 12 6.19 -5.13 -5.36
N VAL A 13 5.83 -6.38 -5.04
CA VAL A 13 6.34 -7.10 -3.86
C VAL A 13 7.85 -7.31 -3.98
N VAL A 14 8.30 -7.80 -5.13
CA VAL A 14 9.72 -8.00 -5.43
C VAL A 14 10.51 -6.70 -5.35
N LEU A 15 9.98 -5.64 -5.93
CA LEU A 15 10.62 -4.33 -5.88
C LEU A 15 10.70 -3.79 -4.45
N CYS A 16 9.66 -4.00 -3.64
CA CYS A 16 9.65 -3.62 -2.22
C CYS A 16 10.63 -4.44 -1.38
N GLU A 17 10.75 -5.75 -1.61
CA GLU A 17 11.75 -6.61 -0.95
C GLU A 17 13.17 -6.18 -1.29
N LYS A 18 13.42 -5.79 -2.53
CA LYS A 18 14.75 -5.43 -3.03
C LYS A 18 15.18 -4.01 -2.66
N TYR A 19 14.31 -3.03 -2.79
CA TYR A 19 14.62 -1.59 -2.64
C TYR A 19 14.00 -0.95 -1.40
N SER A 20 13.19 -1.62 -0.66
CA SER A 20 12.30 -1.19 0.43
C SER A 20 10.96 -0.59 -0.06
N VAL A 21 9.96 -0.72 0.80
CA VAL A 21 8.64 -0.10 0.59
C VAL A 21 8.76 1.41 0.44
N ASP A 22 9.59 2.06 1.25
CA ASP A 22 9.75 3.51 1.26
C ASP A 22 10.33 4.04 -0.06
N ALA A 23 11.32 3.36 -0.64
CA ALA A 23 11.90 3.75 -1.92
C ALA A 23 10.88 3.63 -3.07
N ILE A 24 10.08 2.58 -3.08
CA ILE A 24 9.04 2.39 -4.09
C ILE A 24 7.91 3.42 -3.92
N ARG A 25 7.46 3.67 -2.68
CA ARG A 25 6.46 4.72 -2.40
C ARG A 25 6.95 6.08 -2.83
N TYR A 26 8.19 6.44 -2.47
CA TYR A 26 8.83 7.69 -2.90
C TYR A 26 8.81 7.83 -4.42
N PHE A 27 9.30 6.81 -5.14
CA PHE A 27 9.34 6.82 -6.60
C PHE A 27 7.95 7.06 -7.21
N LEU A 28 6.96 6.28 -6.79
CA LEU A 28 5.60 6.39 -7.35
C LEU A 28 4.96 7.75 -7.07
N LEU A 29 5.07 8.25 -5.83
CA LEU A 29 4.49 9.53 -5.43
C LEU A 29 5.25 10.74 -6.00
N ARG A 30 6.51 10.55 -6.36
CA ARG A 30 7.37 11.58 -6.95
C ARG A 30 7.21 11.68 -8.46
N GLU A 31 7.14 10.52 -9.14
CA GLU A 31 7.19 10.42 -10.61
C GLU A 31 5.81 10.52 -11.25
N VAL A 32 4.78 9.98 -10.58
CA VAL A 32 3.43 9.90 -11.15
C VAL A 32 2.51 10.93 -10.47
N PRO A 33 2.07 11.97 -11.20
CA PRO A 33 1.07 12.89 -10.66
C PRO A 33 -0.23 12.15 -10.30
N PHE A 34 -0.80 12.45 -9.14
CA PHE A 34 -2.03 11.82 -8.68
C PHE A 34 -3.18 12.06 -9.68
N GLY A 35 -3.88 10.99 -10.06
CA GLY A 35 -4.97 11.02 -11.03
C GLY A 35 -4.51 10.98 -12.50
N SER A 36 -3.22 10.81 -12.78
CA SER A 36 -2.68 10.68 -14.13
C SER A 36 -2.01 9.33 -14.35
N ASP A 37 -1.92 8.91 -15.62
CA ASP A 37 -1.12 7.75 -15.98
C ASP A 37 0.37 8.08 -15.90
N GLY A 38 1.16 7.14 -15.39
CA GLY A 38 2.63 7.24 -15.32
C GLY A 38 3.32 6.14 -16.12
N ILE A 39 4.56 6.41 -16.52
CA ILE A 39 5.43 5.41 -17.16
C ILE A 39 6.38 4.89 -16.09
N PHE A 40 6.31 3.59 -15.82
CA PHE A 40 7.26 2.91 -14.96
C PHE A 40 8.38 2.29 -15.81
N SER A 41 9.64 2.54 -15.43
CA SER A 41 10.79 1.75 -15.90
C SER A 41 11.78 1.50 -14.76
N ASN A 42 12.51 0.38 -14.85
CA ASN A 42 13.52 0.02 -13.86
C ASN A 42 14.65 1.04 -13.81
N GLU A 43 15.03 1.59 -14.97
CA GLU A 43 16.04 2.64 -15.09
C GLU A 43 15.61 3.93 -14.38
N ALA A 44 14.35 4.34 -14.56
CA ALA A 44 13.80 5.51 -13.89
C ALA A 44 13.77 5.32 -12.37
N LEU A 45 13.36 4.14 -11.90
CA LEU A 45 13.36 3.79 -10.48
C LEU A 45 14.78 3.86 -9.89
N ILE A 46 15.75 3.17 -10.48
CA ILE A 46 17.14 3.13 -9.99
C ILE A 46 17.79 4.52 -10.08
N SER A 47 17.55 5.25 -11.16
CA SER A 47 18.03 6.63 -11.32
C SER A 47 17.50 7.52 -10.19
N ARG A 48 16.23 7.43 -9.87
CA ARG A 48 15.58 8.22 -8.82
C ARG A 48 16.07 7.83 -7.42
N ILE A 49 16.27 6.53 -7.15
CA ILE A 49 16.87 6.07 -5.90
C ILE A 49 18.28 6.61 -5.75
N ASN A 50 19.08 6.54 -6.81
CA ASN A 50 20.47 7.02 -6.77
C ASN A 50 20.58 8.53 -6.63
N SER A 51 19.79 9.31 -7.41
CA SER A 51 19.87 10.78 -7.38
C SER A 51 19.28 11.34 -6.10
N ASP A 52 18.03 11.04 -5.83
CA ASP A 52 17.28 11.71 -4.78
C ASP A 52 17.53 11.08 -3.40
N LEU A 53 17.44 9.74 -3.30
CA LEU A 53 17.54 9.07 -2.00
C LEU A 53 18.99 8.84 -1.56
N ALA A 54 19.86 8.34 -2.43
CA ALA A 54 21.24 8.08 -2.06
C ALA A 54 22.12 9.35 -2.09
N ASN A 55 22.11 10.10 -3.21
CA ASN A 55 23.00 11.26 -3.35
C ASN A 55 22.48 12.49 -2.60
N ASP A 56 21.19 12.84 -2.69
CA ASP A 56 20.70 14.07 -2.06
C ASP A 56 20.43 13.85 -0.57
N LEU A 57 19.42 13.02 -0.22
CA LEU A 57 19.00 12.82 1.16
C LEU A 57 20.02 12.00 1.96
N GLY A 58 20.44 10.86 1.43
CA GLY A 58 21.36 9.94 2.10
C GLY A 58 22.73 10.58 2.37
N ASN A 59 23.26 11.33 1.40
CA ASN A 59 24.52 12.04 1.56
C ASN A 59 24.41 13.19 2.57
N LEU A 60 23.32 13.97 2.53
CA LEU A 60 23.06 15.03 3.53
C LEU A 60 23.08 14.47 4.96
N VAL A 61 22.31 13.40 5.20
CA VAL A 61 22.21 12.78 6.52
C VAL A 61 23.55 12.19 6.96
N SER A 62 24.21 11.40 6.10
CA SER A 62 25.46 10.73 6.42
C SER A 62 26.61 11.70 6.68
N ARG A 63 26.73 12.76 5.86
CA ARG A 63 27.75 13.82 6.06
C ARG A 63 27.52 14.58 7.37
N THR A 64 26.26 14.96 7.63
CA THR A 64 25.92 15.71 8.86
C THR A 64 26.16 14.85 10.09
N ALA A 65 25.68 13.61 10.12
CA ALA A 65 25.93 12.69 11.24
C ALA A 65 27.40 12.43 11.48
N ALA A 66 28.19 12.21 10.41
CA ALA A 66 29.64 12.03 10.54
C ALA A 66 30.38 13.26 11.07
N MET A 67 29.94 14.47 10.72
CA MET A 67 30.51 15.71 11.26
C MET A 67 30.10 15.95 12.72
N LEU A 68 28.88 15.63 13.10
CA LEU A 68 28.41 15.68 14.49
C LEU A 68 29.21 14.71 15.36
N ASP A 69 29.30 13.46 14.97
CA ASP A 69 30.10 12.42 15.68
C ASP A 69 31.57 12.82 15.82
N LYS A 70 32.16 13.36 14.75
CA LYS A 70 33.58 13.72 14.72
C LYS A 70 33.92 14.96 15.54
N TYR A 71 33.09 16.01 15.46
CA TYR A 71 33.42 17.29 16.03
C TYR A 71 32.76 17.57 17.39
N PHE A 72 31.62 16.93 17.65
CA PHE A 72 30.83 17.10 18.87
C PHE A 72 30.28 15.76 19.37
N PRO A 73 31.14 14.76 19.70
CA PRO A 73 30.72 13.41 20.09
C PRO A 73 29.85 13.39 21.36
N GLU A 74 29.98 14.39 22.22
CA GLU A 74 29.20 14.54 23.47
C GLU A 74 27.95 15.41 23.29
N GLY A 75 27.62 15.80 22.06
CA GLY A 75 26.52 16.71 21.74
C GLY A 75 26.94 18.13 21.45
N LEU A 76 26.05 18.89 20.82
CA LEU A 76 26.32 20.27 20.43
C LEU A 76 26.29 21.21 21.64
N PRO A 77 27.26 22.16 21.76
CA PRO A 77 27.25 23.17 22.80
C PRO A 77 26.09 24.18 22.61
N ASN A 78 25.69 24.82 23.72
CA ASN A 78 24.64 25.86 23.66
C ASN A 78 25.16 27.16 23.03
N GLU A 79 26.48 27.41 23.15
CA GLU A 79 27.10 28.59 22.55
C GLU A 79 27.25 28.36 21.03
N ARG A 80 26.48 29.12 20.26
CA ARG A 80 26.43 29.05 18.79
C ARG A 80 26.42 30.45 18.20
N SER A 81 27.16 30.65 17.13
CA SER A 81 27.14 31.89 16.37
C SER A 81 26.49 31.67 15.00
N ALA A 82 25.75 32.69 14.54
CA ALA A 82 25.09 32.72 13.26
C ALA A 82 25.82 33.61 12.24
N ASP A 83 25.58 33.38 10.97
CA ASP A 83 26.08 34.19 9.86
C ASP A 83 25.06 34.25 8.73
N LEU A 84 25.30 35.06 7.70
CA LEU A 84 24.38 35.35 6.61
C LEU A 84 23.81 34.07 5.90
N PRO A 85 24.60 33.04 5.58
CA PRO A 85 24.06 31.83 4.94
C PRO A 85 22.99 31.09 5.76
N ASP A 86 22.99 31.27 7.10
CA ASP A 86 22.05 30.59 7.99
C ASP A 86 20.62 31.07 7.77
N PHE A 87 20.43 32.36 7.57
CA PHE A 87 19.11 32.99 7.47
C PHE A 87 18.30 32.46 6.31
N GLU A 88 18.96 32.15 5.19
CA GLU A 88 18.28 31.56 4.02
C GLU A 88 17.80 30.13 4.31
N LEU A 89 18.67 29.26 4.88
CA LEU A 89 18.29 27.90 5.25
C LEU A 89 17.18 27.89 6.30
N ILE A 90 17.30 28.72 7.34
CA ILE A 90 16.30 28.83 8.42
C ILE A 90 14.94 29.26 7.84
N ARG A 91 14.93 30.26 6.94
CA ARG A 91 13.72 30.75 6.28
C ARG A 91 13.05 29.63 5.48
N GLU A 92 13.82 28.88 4.67
CA GLU A 92 13.30 27.78 3.87
C GLU A 92 12.73 26.65 4.76
N CYS A 93 13.42 26.30 5.86
CA CYS A 93 12.94 25.29 6.81
C CYS A 93 11.64 25.72 7.49
N ARG A 94 11.52 26.98 7.91
CA ARG A 94 10.31 27.50 8.58
C ARG A 94 9.10 27.57 7.67
N ALA A 95 9.30 27.82 6.37
CA ALA A 95 8.22 27.90 5.39
C ALA A 95 7.84 26.53 4.80
N LEU A 96 8.64 25.49 5.03
CA LEU A 96 8.46 24.19 4.42
C LEU A 96 7.16 23.49 4.84
N PRO A 97 6.79 23.42 6.14
CA PRO A 97 5.59 22.70 6.57
C PRO A 97 4.33 23.23 5.89
N ASP A 98 4.14 24.56 5.84
CA ASP A 98 2.96 25.17 5.19
C ASP A 98 2.91 24.86 3.70
N ARG A 99 4.05 24.88 3.01
CA ARG A 99 4.12 24.52 1.57
C ARG A 99 3.78 23.07 1.32
N VAL A 100 4.24 22.16 2.19
CA VAL A 100 3.95 20.72 2.09
C VAL A 100 2.47 20.46 2.35
N VAL A 101 1.90 21.01 3.41
CA VAL A 101 0.46 20.86 3.72
C VAL A 101 -0.40 21.42 2.60
N ALA A 102 -0.10 22.63 2.09
CA ALA A 102 -0.84 23.23 0.99
C ALA A 102 -0.85 22.38 -0.30
N ALA A 103 0.22 21.61 -0.54
CA ALA A 103 0.29 20.66 -1.66
C ALA A 103 -0.48 19.36 -1.34
N LEU A 104 -0.37 18.84 -0.11
CA LEU A 104 -1.10 17.64 0.34
C LEU A 104 -2.61 17.85 0.32
N ASP A 105 -3.11 18.99 0.76
CA ASP A 105 -4.54 19.36 0.73
C ASP A 105 -5.12 19.33 -0.68
N LYS A 106 -4.27 19.53 -1.70
CA LYS A 106 -4.62 19.46 -3.12
C LYS A 106 -4.30 18.10 -3.76
N LEU A 107 -3.90 17.11 -2.97
CA LEU A 107 -3.43 15.79 -3.44
C LEU A 107 -2.25 15.88 -4.45
N GLN A 108 -1.44 16.93 -4.35
CA GLN A 108 -0.27 17.18 -5.20
C GLN A 108 1.00 16.57 -4.57
N PHE A 109 1.05 15.24 -4.43
CA PHE A 109 2.12 14.53 -3.73
C PHE A 109 3.51 14.79 -4.32
N SER A 110 3.64 14.81 -5.65
CA SER A 110 4.91 15.10 -6.32
C SER A 110 5.38 16.53 -6.07
N GLN A 111 4.45 17.48 -5.94
CA GLN A 111 4.77 18.87 -5.59
C GLN A 111 5.21 18.97 -4.12
N ALA A 112 4.53 18.30 -3.18
CA ALA A 112 4.92 18.27 -1.78
C ALA A 112 6.35 17.73 -1.63
N LEU A 113 6.66 16.60 -2.29
CA LEU A 113 8.03 16.06 -2.33
C LEU A 113 9.03 17.04 -2.99
N SER A 114 8.62 17.79 -4.01
CA SER A 114 9.48 18.82 -4.62
C SER A 114 9.85 19.92 -3.64
N GLU A 115 8.90 20.37 -2.82
CA GLU A 115 9.17 21.38 -1.78
C GLU A 115 10.16 20.85 -0.74
N ILE A 116 10.00 19.60 -0.30
CA ILE A 116 10.96 18.95 0.63
C ILE A 116 12.35 18.89 0.00
N TRP A 117 12.47 18.46 -1.26
CA TRP A 117 13.77 18.34 -1.96
C TRP A 117 14.44 19.69 -2.20
N LYS A 118 13.71 20.79 -2.29
CA LYS A 118 14.32 22.14 -2.31
C LYS A 118 15.11 22.40 -1.04
N VAL A 119 14.57 22.01 0.15
CA VAL A 119 15.27 22.18 1.42
C VAL A 119 16.44 21.20 1.54
N VAL A 120 16.29 19.95 1.10
CA VAL A 120 17.41 18.98 1.02
C VAL A 120 18.55 19.53 0.15
N GLY A 121 18.25 20.02 -1.04
CA GLY A 121 19.23 20.63 -1.93
C GLY A 121 19.87 21.89 -1.35
N ARG A 122 19.07 22.74 -0.68
CA ARG A 122 19.59 23.93 0.00
C ARG A 122 20.51 23.56 1.17
N SER A 123 20.18 22.50 1.92
CA SER A 123 21.02 22.02 3.02
C SER A 123 22.35 21.44 2.52
N ASN A 124 22.34 20.68 1.43
CA ASN A 124 23.57 20.21 0.79
C ASN A 124 24.46 21.39 0.33
N LYS A 125 23.86 22.37 -0.35
CA LYS A 125 24.58 23.60 -0.73
C LYS A 125 25.12 24.35 0.47
N TYR A 126 24.36 24.44 1.57
CA TYR A 126 24.78 25.10 2.81
C TYR A 126 26.03 24.45 3.42
N ILE A 127 26.16 23.12 3.33
CA ILE A 127 27.41 22.43 3.73
C ILE A 127 28.59 22.94 2.90
N ASP A 128 28.43 23.11 1.60
CA ASP A 128 29.51 23.55 0.71
C ASP A 128 29.82 25.04 0.91
N ASP A 129 28.82 25.89 1.08
CA ASP A 129 28.95 27.34 1.32
C ASP A 129 29.65 27.64 2.66
N THR A 130 29.37 26.84 3.71
CA THR A 130 29.91 27.06 5.07
C THR A 130 31.19 26.30 5.35
N ALA A 131 31.52 25.30 4.54
CA ALA A 131 32.72 24.46 4.62
C ALA A 131 33.09 24.06 6.07
N PRO A 132 32.25 23.27 6.81
CA PRO A 132 32.45 22.96 8.23
C PRO A 132 33.82 22.36 8.55
N TRP A 133 34.40 21.61 7.61
CA TRP A 133 35.76 21.04 7.76
C TRP A 133 36.87 22.10 7.80
N VAL A 134 36.61 23.30 7.29
CA VAL A 134 37.53 24.46 7.39
C VAL A 134 37.37 25.11 8.74
N LEU A 135 36.13 25.33 9.19
CA LEU A 135 35.82 25.89 10.53
C LEU A 135 36.43 25.00 11.63
N ALA A 136 36.37 23.72 11.49
CA ALA A 136 36.92 22.77 12.46
C ALA A 136 38.46 22.83 12.66
N ARG A 137 39.18 23.51 11.78
CA ARG A 137 40.65 23.62 11.89
C ARG A 137 41.09 24.64 12.94
N THR A 138 40.21 25.56 13.31
CA THR A 138 40.53 26.69 14.19
C THR A 138 39.61 26.64 15.41
N PRO A 139 40.15 26.45 16.63
CA PRO A 139 39.34 26.34 17.86
C PRO A 139 38.40 27.52 18.10
N SER A 140 38.80 28.77 17.77
CA SER A 140 37.96 29.96 17.93
C SER A 140 36.71 29.95 17.04
N HIS A 141 36.65 29.09 16.01
CA HIS A 141 35.48 28.91 15.16
C HIS A 141 34.52 27.85 15.68
N ALA A 142 34.77 27.22 16.85
CA ALA A 142 33.90 26.17 17.39
C ALA A 142 32.44 26.61 17.58
N PRO A 143 32.11 27.84 18.07
CA PRO A 143 30.73 28.32 18.15
C PRO A 143 30.06 28.45 16.77
N ARG A 144 30.83 28.85 15.75
CA ARG A 144 30.33 28.92 14.35
C ARG A 144 30.07 27.51 13.79
N LEU A 145 31.01 26.59 13.97
CA LEU A 145 30.86 25.20 13.56
C LEU A 145 29.64 24.56 14.22
N ALA A 146 29.43 24.80 15.52
CA ALA A 146 28.27 24.31 16.26
C ALA A 146 26.96 24.87 15.69
N GLY A 147 26.91 26.15 15.31
CA GLY A 147 25.77 26.80 14.67
C GLY A 147 25.46 26.16 13.30
N VAL A 148 26.48 25.90 12.47
CA VAL A 148 26.33 25.26 11.18
C VAL A 148 25.76 23.85 11.31
N LEU A 149 26.33 23.02 12.18
CA LEU A 149 25.88 21.62 12.36
C LEU A 149 24.49 21.55 13.00
N PHE A 150 24.17 22.50 13.88
CA PHE A 150 22.83 22.63 14.43
C PHE A 150 21.79 22.92 13.33
N ASN A 151 22.05 23.88 12.45
CA ASN A 151 21.14 24.23 11.37
C ASN A 151 20.93 23.06 10.38
N LEU A 152 21.99 22.29 10.11
CA LEU A 152 21.91 21.08 9.28
C LEU A 152 21.06 19.99 9.95
N ALA A 153 21.32 19.69 11.21
CA ALA A 153 20.58 18.68 11.95
C ALA A 153 19.10 19.08 12.11
N GLU A 154 18.83 20.35 12.35
CA GLU A 154 17.47 20.87 12.43
C GLU A 154 16.73 20.80 11.08
N SER A 155 17.41 21.11 9.98
CA SER A 155 16.83 20.94 8.64
C SER A 155 16.49 19.48 8.35
N ILE A 156 17.37 18.53 8.73
CA ILE A 156 17.14 17.10 8.59
C ILE A 156 15.97 16.65 9.45
N ARG A 157 15.84 17.16 10.70
CA ARG A 157 14.70 16.87 11.57
C ARG A 157 13.38 17.24 10.90
N ILE A 158 13.24 18.49 10.45
CA ILE A 158 12.02 18.99 9.81
C ILE A 158 11.71 18.20 8.53
N VAL A 159 12.71 17.99 7.66
CA VAL A 159 12.57 17.19 6.45
C VAL A 159 12.10 15.77 6.76
N SER A 160 12.67 15.13 7.78
CA SER A 160 12.31 13.77 8.18
C SER A 160 10.86 13.68 8.62
N ILE A 161 10.39 14.59 9.47
CA ILE A 161 8.99 14.61 9.91
C ILE A 161 8.05 14.74 8.72
N LEU A 162 8.33 15.66 7.80
CA LEU A 162 7.48 15.91 6.62
C LEU A 162 7.55 14.80 5.56
N LEU A 163 8.55 13.91 5.63
CA LEU A 163 8.64 12.71 4.78
C LEU A 163 7.79 11.55 5.28
N GLU A 164 7.34 11.54 6.52
CA GLU A 164 6.64 10.40 7.13
C GLU A 164 5.41 9.93 6.32
N PRO A 165 4.53 10.80 5.79
CA PRO A 165 3.40 10.35 4.97
C PRO A 165 3.81 9.62 3.68
N PHE A 166 5.00 9.89 3.16
CA PHE A 166 5.52 9.33 1.92
C PHE A 166 6.35 8.07 2.16
N MET A 167 7.17 8.09 3.21
CA MET A 167 8.19 7.08 3.52
C MET A 167 8.08 6.68 5.01
N PRO A 168 7.14 5.82 5.41
CA PRO A 168 6.78 5.60 6.83
C PRO A 168 7.90 5.07 7.73
N SER A 169 8.90 4.36 7.17
CA SER A 169 9.97 3.75 7.99
C SER A 169 11.30 4.50 7.95
N THR A 170 11.56 5.31 6.93
CA THR A 170 12.83 6.03 6.73
C THR A 170 13.03 7.19 7.71
N PRO A 171 12.02 8.03 8.02
CA PRO A 171 12.17 9.16 8.94
C PRO A 171 12.69 8.77 10.31
N ALA A 172 12.14 7.72 10.91
CA ALA A 172 12.59 7.24 12.21
C ALA A 172 14.08 6.81 12.20
N LYS A 173 14.55 6.22 11.10
CA LYS A 173 15.97 5.86 10.93
C LYS A 173 16.84 7.11 10.82
N ILE A 174 16.39 8.11 10.04
CA ILE A 174 17.12 9.39 9.89
C ILE A 174 17.24 10.10 11.23
N LEU A 175 16.12 10.25 11.94
CA LEU A 175 16.09 10.91 13.25
C LEU A 175 17.04 10.23 14.23
N LYS A 176 17.03 8.90 14.30
CA LYS A 176 17.97 8.13 15.11
C LYS A 176 19.44 8.35 14.71
N MET A 177 19.72 8.48 13.39
CA MET A 177 21.09 8.73 12.89
C MET A 177 21.62 10.10 13.31
N ILE A 178 20.76 11.10 13.52
CA ILE A 178 21.15 12.41 14.02
C ILE A 178 21.00 12.55 15.54
N GLY A 179 20.77 11.43 16.26
CA GLY A 179 20.70 11.37 17.72
C GLY A 179 19.38 11.86 18.32
N LEU A 180 18.32 11.93 17.52
CA LEU A 180 16.97 12.29 17.96
C LEU A 180 16.11 11.04 18.13
N ASP A 181 15.62 10.85 19.35
CA ASP A 181 14.68 9.79 19.74
C ASP A 181 13.55 10.31 20.64
N ASP A 182 13.50 11.61 20.90
CA ASP A 182 12.46 12.27 21.69
C ASP A 182 11.18 12.44 20.85
N PRO A 183 10.07 11.77 21.22
CA PRO A 183 8.80 11.83 20.47
C PRO A 183 8.22 13.25 20.36
N GLU A 184 8.43 14.12 21.34
CA GLU A 184 7.91 15.49 21.33
C GLU A 184 8.59 16.32 20.23
N HIS A 185 9.90 16.18 20.08
CA HIS A 185 10.69 16.88 19.07
C HIS A 185 10.57 16.25 17.67
N CYS A 186 9.98 15.05 17.57
CA CYS A 186 9.77 14.31 16.32
C CYS A 186 8.30 14.27 15.89
N SER A 187 7.39 14.93 16.62
CA SER A 187 5.97 14.98 16.26
C SER A 187 5.71 15.81 15.01
N TRP A 188 4.59 15.55 14.33
CA TRP A 188 4.19 16.31 13.14
C TRP A 188 4.11 17.81 13.41
N GLU A 189 3.51 18.19 14.55
CA GLU A 189 3.34 19.59 15.00
C GLU A 189 4.68 20.27 15.26
N SER A 190 5.70 19.53 15.67
CA SER A 190 7.03 20.06 15.95
C SER A 190 7.74 20.57 14.69
N ALA A 191 7.30 20.17 13.47
CA ALA A 191 7.87 20.65 12.22
C ALA A 191 7.71 22.16 12.01
N TRP A 192 6.69 22.79 12.62
CA TRP A 192 6.47 24.26 12.55
C TRP A 192 7.37 25.06 13.48
N THR A 193 8.03 24.38 14.44
CA THR A 193 8.93 25.04 15.39
C THR A 193 10.38 24.77 14.99
N TYR A 194 11.08 25.81 14.55
CA TYR A 194 12.51 25.74 14.27
C TYR A 194 13.32 25.90 15.55
N GLY A 195 14.34 25.07 15.74
CA GLY A 195 15.24 25.19 16.86
C GLY A 195 15.09 24.12 17.94
N LEU A 196 14.38 23.03 17.63
CA LEU A 196 14.10 21.92 18.55
C LEU A 196 15.16 20.79 18.50
N TYR A 197 16.13 20.84 17.59
CA TYR A 197 17.16 19.82 17.56
C TYR A 197 17.97 19.79 18.86
N PHE A 198 17.92 18.64 19.53
CA PHE A 198 18.67 18.39 20.76
C PHE A 198 19.09 16.93 20.84
N ALA A 199 20.38 16.67 20.80
CA ALA A 199 20.98 15.34 20.89
C ALA A 199 21.99 15.30 22.05
N PRO A 200 21.54 15.12 23.29
CA PRO A 200 22.38 15.23 24.49
C PRO A 200 23.42 14.09 24.60
N ASN A 201 23.15 12.96 23.96
CA ASN A 201 24.05 11.80 23.98
C ASN A 201 24.99 11.73 22.77
N GLY A 202 25.02 12.84 21.98
CA GLY A 202 25.77 12.89 20.73
C GLY A 202 25.15 12.01 19.63
N VAL A 203 25.90 11.89 18.55
CA VAL A 203 25.53 11.13 17.35
C VAL A 203 26.54 10.04 17.10
N ARG A 204 26.12 8.87 16.68
CA ARG A 204 27.01 7.78 16.29
C ARG A 204 26.91 7.52 14.80
N LYS A 205 28.05 7.33 14.15
CA LYS A 205 28.09 6.94 12.74
C LYS A 205 27.28 5.67 12.51
N ALA A 206 26.42 5.70 11.53
CA ALA A 206 25.60 4.57 11.07
C ALA A 206 25.84 4.30 9.58
N ASP A 207 25.39 3.13 9.12
CA ASP A 207 25.43 2.78 7.70
C ASP A 207 24.52 3.69 6.88
N PRO A 208 24.84 3.91 5.59
CA PRO A 208 24.00 4.70 4.70
C PRO A 208 22.57 4.16 4.62
N ILE A 209 21.56 5.03 4.74
CA ILE A 209 20.12 4.64 4.68
C ILE A 209 19.78 4.09 3.30
N PHE A 210 20.31 4.72 2.26
CA PHE A 210 20.16 4.29 0.87
C PHE A 210 21.54 4.08 0.26
N PRO A 211 21.96 2.81 0.08
CA PRO A 211 23.21 2.51 -0.64
C PRO A 211 23.04 2.88 -2.12
N ARG A 212 24.13 3.34 -2.73
CA ARG A 212 24.14 3.62 -4.16
C ARG A 212 24.07 2.30 -4.95
N ILE A 213 23.20 2.26 -5.94
CA ILE A 213 22.96 1.10 -6.80
C ILE A 213 23.76 1.23 -8.10
N ASP A 214 24.51 0.20 -8.47
CA ASP A 214 25.14 0.11 -9.79
C ASP A 214 24.07 -0.21 -10.84
N MET A 215 23.67 0.81 -11.60
CA MET A 215 22.54 0.72 -12.54
C MET A 215 22.74 -0.39 -13.57
N ALA A 216 23.93 -0.55 -14.15
CA ALA A 216 24.15 -1.51 -15.21
C ALA A 216 24.03 -2.96 -14.71
N LYS A 217 24.61 -3.23 -13.54
CA LYS A 217 24.51 -4.55 -12.89
C LYS A 217 23.09 -4.83 -12.43
N GLU A 218 22.44 -3.82 -11.89
CA GLU A 218 21.12 -3.95 -11.31
C GLU A 218 20.03 -4.22 -12.34
N ILE A 219 20.09 -3.53 -13.50
CA ILE A 219 19.15 -3.78 -14.61
C ILE A 219 19.31 -5.21 -15.12
N ALA A 220 20.56 -5.68 -15.35
CA ALA A 220 20.81 -7.05 -15.76
C ALA A 220 20.23 -8.08 -14.77
N VAL A 221 20.43 -7.85 -13.46
CA VAL A 221 19.87 -8.74 -12.41
C VAL A 221 18.34 -8.69 -12.37
N LEU A 222 17.74 -7.52 -12.58
CA LEU A 222 16.27 -7.39 -12.63
C LEU A 222 15.68 -8.09 -13.85
N ASP A 223 16.30 -7.92 -15.00
CA ASP A 223 15.87 -8.56 -16.25
C ASP A 223 15.99 -10.07 -16.15
N ASP A 224 17.11 -10.59 -15.63
CA ASP A 224 17.31 -12.02 -15.36
C ASP A 224 16.32 -12.56 -14.33
N PHE A 225 16.05 -11.80 -13.27
CA PHE A 225 15.10 -12.18 -12.22
C PHE A 225 13.65 -12.17 -12.73
N LEU A 226 13.30 -11.19 -13.54
CA LEU A 226 11.99 -11.12 -14.18
C LEU A 226 11.83 -12.22 -15.22
N ALA A 227 12.87 -12.52 -16.01
CA ALA A 227 12.90 -13.65 -16.95
C ALA A 227 12.75 -15.00 -16.22
N ALA A 228 13.53 -15.23 -15.13
CA ALA A 228 13.43 -16.45 -14.34
C ALA A 228 12.07 -16.64 -13.67
N ARG A 229 11.41 -15.56 -13.24
CA ARG A 229 10.03 -15.62 -12.74
C ARG A 229 8.99 -15.78 -13.86
N HIS A 230 9.26 -15.25 -15.03
CA HIS A 230 8.46 -15.53 -16.22
C HIS A 230 8.55 -17.01 -16.59
N ASP A 231 9.75 -17.58 -16.55
CA ASP A 231 9.96 -19.01 -16.80
C ASP A 231 9.39 -19.87 -15.67
N ALA A 232 9.49 -19.42 -14.40
CA ALA A 232 8.85 -20.07 -13.27
C ALA A 232 7.33 -19.88 -13.26
N ALA A 233 6.81 -18.75 -13.72
CA ALA A 233 5.38 -18.54 -13.93
C ALA A 233 4.88 -19.29 -15.16
N ALA A 234 5.68 -19.39 -16.21
CA ALA A 234 5.40 -20.23 -17.36
C ALA A 234 5.53 -21.72 -17.03
N SER A 235 6.54 -22.13 -16.24
CA SER A 235 6.65 -23.50 -15.69
C SER A 235 5.65 -23.75 -14.56
N GLY A 236 5.33 -22.75 -13.74
CA GLY A 236 4.22 -22.77 -12.78
C GLY A 236 2.86 -22.78 -13.48
N GLN A 237 2.71 -22.12 -14.62
CA GLN A 237 1.54 -22.25 -15.50
C GLN A 237 1.52 -23.63 -16.19
N SER A 238 2.65 -24.20 -16.56
CA SER A 238 2.73 -25.60 -17.01
C SER A 238 2.47 -26.59 -15.88
N ALA A 239 2.93 -26.33 -14.66
CA ALA A 239 2.62 -27.15 -13.49
C ALA A 239 1.19 -26.91 -12.98
N VAL A 240 0.65 -25.69 -13.12
CA VAL A 240 -0.78 -25.37 -12.90
C VAL A 240 -1.62 -25.90 -14.06
N GLN A 241 -1.12 -25.92 -15.30
CA GLN A 241 -1.77 -26.60 -16.41
C GLN A 241 -1.67 -28.12 -16.30
N ALA A 242 -0.56 -28.67 -15.82
CA ALA A 242 -0.45 -30.09 -15.49
C ALA A 242 -1.33 -30.48 -14.29
N ARG A 243 -1.41 -29.66 -13.25
CA ARG A 243 -2.38 -29.81 -12.15
C ARG A 243 -3.80 -29.53 -12.59
N LYS A 244 -4.03 -28.56 -13.48
CA LYS A 244 -5.35 -28.35 -14.11
C LYS A 244 -5.76 -29.54 -14.98
N SER A 245 -4.84 -30.19 -15.71
CA SER A 245 -5.16 -31.41 -16.45
C SER A 245 -5.44 -32.60 -15.51
N GLU A 246 -4.77 -32.70 -14.35
CA GLU A 246 -5.09 -33.71 -13.34
C GLU A 246 -6.36 -33.36 -12.53
N GLU A 247 -6.67 -32.07 -12.34
CA GLU A 247 -7.92 -31.59 -11.73
C GLU A 247 -9.09 -31.64 -12.76
N GLU A 248 -8.83 -31.43 -14.04
CA GLU A 248 -9.82 -31.61 -15.12
C GLU A 248 -10.16 -33.09 -15.32
N GLU A 249 -9.26 -34.04 -15.09
CA GLU A 249 -9.56 -35.47 -15.09
C GLU A 249 -10.43 -35.90 -13.89
N ASN A 250 -10.48 -35.10 -12.80
CA ASN A 250 -11.31 -35.39 -11.63
C ASN A 250 -12.57 -34.51 -11.50
N MET A 251 -12.78 -33.57 -12.42
CA MET A 251 -14.01 -32.77 -12.46
C MET A 251 -15.16 -33.55 -13.14
N PRO A 252 -16.41 -33.40 -12.66
CA PRO A 252 -17.55 -33.96 -13.35
C PRO A 252 -17.62 -33.47 -14.80
N GLU A 253 -17.76 -34.36 -15.75
CA GLU A 253 -17.90 -34.05 -17.18
C GLU A 253 -18.93 -32.90 -17.39
N GLY A 254 -18.51 -31.80 -18.04
CA GLY A 254 -19.39 -30.70 -18.42
C GLY A 254 -19.31 -29.43 -17.56
N VAL A 255 -18.38 -29.34 -16.60
CA VAL A 255 -18.19 -28.10 -15.81
C VAL A 255 -16.98 -27.30 -16.33
N ALA A 256 -17.25 -26.17 -16.96
CA ALA A 256 -16.19 -25.23 -17.41
C ALA A 256 -15.70 -24.35 -16.25
N LEU A 257 -14.39 -24.09 -16.22
CA LEU A 257 -13.82 -23.09 -15.31
C LEU A 257 -14.29 -21.70 -15.74
N ILE A 258 -14.69 -20.89 -14.76
CA ILE A 258 -15.08 -19.50 -14.97
C ILE A 258 -14.05 -18.57 -14.34
N ASP A 259 -13.85 -17.39 -14.92
CA ASP A 259 -13.03 -16.33 -14.34
C ASP A 259 -13.71 -15.75 -13.09
N PHE A 260 -12.91 -15.27 -12.15
CA PHE A 260 -13.43 -14.62 -10.93
C PHE A 260 -14.36 -13.44 -11.25
N THR A 261 -14.10 -12.71 -12.34
CA THR A 261 -14.97 -11.64 -12.84
C THR A 261 -16.34 -12.14 -13.31
N ASP A 262 -16.45 -13.39 -13.75
CA ASP A 262 -17.73 -14.01 -14.09
C ASP A 262 -18.47 -14.45 -12.84
N PHE A 263 -17.77 -14.94 -11.81
CA PHE A 263 -18.37 -15.24 -10.51
C PHE A 263 -18.93 -13.99 -9.84
N LEU A 264 -18.23 -12.85 -9.90
CA LEU A 264 -18.71 -11.55 -9.37
C LEU A 264 -20.00 -11.03 -10.02
N LYS A 265 -20.39 -11.58 -11.17
CA LYS A 265 -21.69 -11.25 -11.81
C LYS A 265 -22.86 -11.94 -11.14
N VAL A 266 -22.61 -12.96 -10.31
CA VAL A 266 -23.66 -13.69 -9.58
C VAL A 266 -23.96 -12.95 -8.27
N ASN A 267 -25.19 -12.45 -8.13
CA ASN A 267 -25.62 -11.83 -6.88
C ASN A 267 -26.35 -12.85 -6.02
N MET A 268 -25.80 -13.11 -4.83
CA MET A 268 -26.36 -14.03 -3.87
C MET A 268 -26.76 -13.30 -2.59
N ARG A 269 -27.94 -13.62 -2.05
CA ARG A 269 -28.44 -13.02 -0.81
C ARG A 269 -29.04 -14.04 0.13
N VAL A 270 -29.01 -13.73 1.41
CA VAL A 270 -29.73 -14.51 2.43
C VAL A 270 -31.20 -14.12 2.40
N GLY A 271 -32.08 -15.09 2.25
CA GLY A 271 -33.52 -14.90 2.32
C GLY A 271 -34.15 -15.68 3.47
N CYS A 272 -35.27 -15.17 3.99
CA CYS A 272 -36.08 -15.88 4.96
C CYS A 272 -37.35 -16.43 4.28
N VAL A 273 -37.61 -17.72 4.40
CA VAL A 273 -38.81 -18.33 3.80
C VAL A 273 -40.04 -17.93 4.63
N ILE A 274 -40.97 -17.18 4.04
CA ILE A 274 -42.22 -16.74 4.68
C ILE A 274 -43.27 -17.85 4.62
N SER A 275 -43.42 -18.41 3.42
CA SER A 275 -44.38 -19.50 3.16
C SER A 275 -43.86 -20.44 2.09
N CYS A 276 -44.33 -21.68 2.10
CA CYS A 276 -43.97 -22.67 1.11
C CYS A 276 -45.16 -23.59 0.84
N GLU A 277 -45.40 -23.93 -0.44
CA GLU A 277 -46.45 -24.85 -0.84
C GLU A 277 -46.00 -25.79 -1.97
N ARG A 278 -46.69 -26.91 -2.15
CA ARG A 278 -46.42 -27.80 -3.31
C ARG A 278 -46.97 -27.22 -4.59
N VAL A 279 -46.21 -27.31 -5.67
CA VAL A 279 -46.71 -26.93 -6.99
C VAL A 279 -47.70 -27.95 -7.48
N LYS A 280 -48.91 -27.51 -7.86
CA LYS A 280 -49.97 -28.38 -8.37
C LYS A 280 -49.48 -29.17 -9.61
N GLY A 281 -49.67 -30.49 -9.57
CA GLY A 281 -49.24 -31.37 -10.66
C GLY A 281 -47.75 -31.71 -10.69
N SER A 282 -47.03 -31.52 -9.58
CA SER A 282 -45.63 -31.96 -9.47
C SER A 282 -45.29 -32.46 -8.06
N ASP A 283 -44.78 -33.66 -7.96
CA ASP A 283 -44.31 -34.27 -6.69
C ASP A 283 -42.89 -33.85 -6.34
N LYS A 284 -42.23 -33.08 -7.20
CA LYS A 284 -40.80 -32.69 -7.05
C LYS A 284 -40.60 -31.24 -6.73
N LEU A 285 -41.64 -30.38 -6.89
CA LEU A 285 -41.51 -28.94 -6.84
C LEU A 285 -42.20 -28.33 -5.61
N LEU A 286 -41.46 -27.43 -4.93
CA LEU A 286 -41.99 -26.49 -3.93
C LEU A 286 -41.94 -25.07 -4.49
N CYS A 287 -42.96 -24.27 -4.16
CA CYS A 287 -43.05 -22.85 -4.41
C CYS A 287 -42.93 -22.14 -3.09
N SER A 288 -41.91 -21.32 -2.92
CA SER A 288 -41.62 -20.59 -1.69
C SER A 288 -41.70 -19.09 -1.90
N GLN A 289 -42.32 -18.37 -0.96
CA GLN A 289 -42.24 -16.92 -0.85
C GLN A 289 -41.09 -16.58 0.10
N ILE A 290 -40.12 -15.84 -0.38
CA ILE A 290 -38.84 -15.56 0.33
C ILE A 290 -38.67 -14.06 0.50
N ASP A 291 -38.55 -13.65 1.75
CA ASP A 291 -38.20 -12.28 2.13
C ASP A 291 -36.69 -12.05 1.94
N LEU A 292 -36.35 -11.06 1.13
CA LEU A 292 -34.98 -10.59 0.90
C LEU A 292 -34.72 -9.21 1.54
N GLY A 293 -35.52 -8.83 2.53
CA GLY A 293 -35.41 -7.57 3.26
C GLY A 293 -36.03 -6.37 2.55
N SER A 294 -35.68 -6.13 1.30
CA SER A 294 -36.26 -5.05 0.48
C SER A 294 -37.43 -5.49 -0.39
N GLU A 295 -37.58 -6.78 -0.62
CA GLU A 295 -38.61 -7.38 -1.50
C GLU A 295 -38.90 -8.83 -1.13
N ILE A 296 -40.08 -9.30 -1.55
CA ILE A 296 -40.44 -10.71 -1.44
C ILE A 296 -40.43 -11.31 -2.82
N ARG A 297 -39.72 -12.45 -2.98
CA ARG A 297 -39.68 -13.16 -4.25
C ARG A 297 -40.28 -14.55 -4.17
N GLN A 298 -40.97 -14.92 -5.26
CA GLN A 298 -41.47 -16.26 -5.45
C GLN A 298 -40.41 -17.14 -6.16
N ILE A 299 -40.04 -18.24 -5.53
CA ILE A 299 -39.01 -19.14 -6.07
C ILE A 299 -39.52 -20.56 -6.08
N VAL A 300 -39.44 -21.20 -7.24
CA VAL A 300 -39.79 -22.61 -7.43
C VAL A 300 -38.53 -23.46 -7.43
N SER A 301 -38.49 -24.46 -6.54
CA SER A 301 -37.33 -25.31 -6.34
C SER A 301 -37.68 -26.82 -6.37
N GLY A 302 -36.75 -27.65 -6.85
CA GLY A 302 -36.91 -29.09 -7.03
C GLY A 302 -36.62 -29.91 -5.79
N ILE A 303 -37.02 -29.44 -4.60
CA ILE A 303 -36.63 -30.04 -3.32
C ILE A 303 -37.80 -30.76 -2.57
N ALA A 304 -38.93 -30.90 -3.16
CA ALA A 304 -40.14 -31.49 -2.52
C ALA A 304 -39.98 -32.95 -2.07
N GLN A 305 -38.95 -33.66 -2.57
CA GLN A 305 -38.62 -34.99 -2.09
C GLN A 305 -37.76 -34.97 -0.81
N SER A 306 -37.07 -33.88 -0.55
CA SER A 306 -36.15 -33.71 0.61
C SER A 306 -36.74 -32.88 1.73
N TYR A 307 -37.71 -31.99 1.40
CA TYR A 307 -38.31 -31.08 2.37
C TYR A 307 -39.85 -31.07 2.23
N LYS A 308 -40.52 -31.00 3.37
CA LYS A 308 -41.95 -30.73 3.42
C LYS A 308 -42.22 -29.23 3.47
N PRO A 309 -43.33 -28.73 2.92
CA PRO A 309 -43.66 -27.30 2.96
C PRO A 309 -43.64 -26.72 4.38
N GLU A 310 -44.10 -27.51 5.37
CA GLU A 310 -44.19 -27.09 6.78
C GLU A 310 -42.77 -26.85 7.38
N ASP A 311 -41.77 -27.57 6.90
CA ASP A 311 -40.39 -27.50 7.42
C ASP A 311 -39.61 -26.32 6.80
N MET A 312 -40.18 -25.61 5.80
CA MET A 312 -39.50 -24.53 5.08
C MET A 312 -39.73 -23.18 5.73
N ALA A 313 -40.90 -22.93 6.29
CA ALA A 313 -41.23 -21.61 6.86
C ALA A 313 -40.29 -21.25 8.02
N GLY A 314 -39.77 -20.00 7.99
CA GLY A 314 -38.83 -19.47 8.98
C GLY A 314 -37.36 -19.83 8.74
N ARG A 315 -37.04 -20.68 7.74
CA ARG A 315 -35.64 -21.01 7.43
C ARG A 315 -34.96 -19.87 6.69
N GLN A 316 -33.68 -19.66 7.06
CA GLN A 316 -32.78 -18.83 6.26
C GLN A 316 -32.13 -19.68 5.15
N VAL A 317 -32.13 -19.16 3.95
CA VAL A 317 -31.65 -19.84 2.73
C VAL A 317 -30.80 -18.88 1.90
N VAL A 318 -29.90 -19.43 1.09
CA VAL A 318 -29.12 -18.66 0.14
C VAL A 318 -29.82 -18.64 -1.22
N VAL A 319 -30.02 -17.47 -1.79
CA VAL A 319 -30.75 -17.22 -3.03
C VAL A 319 -29.85 -16.51 -4.04
N VAL A 320 -29.79 -16.99 -5.27
CA VAL A 320 -29.28 -16.25 -6.42
C VAL A 320 -30.39 -15.33 -6.93
N THR A 321 -30.16 -14.03 -6.86
CA THR A 321 -31.20 -12.99 -7.06
C THR A 321 -31.19 -12.32 -8.42
N ASN A 322 -30.12 -12.43 -9.19
CA ASN A 322 -29.97 -11.77 -10.48
C ASN A 322 -30.12 -12.72 -11.69
N LEU A 323 -30.94 -13.77 -11.55
CA LEU A 323 -31.36 -14.61 -12.66
C LEU A 323 -32.60 -14.03 -13.33
N GLN A 324 -32.72 -14.25 -14.64
CA GLN A 324 -33.94 -13.88 -15.35
C GLN A 324 -35.12 -14.75 -14.87
N PRO A 325 -36.26 -14.15 -14.53
CA PRO A 325 -37.46 -14.89 -14.14
C PRO A 325 -37.90 -15.89 -15.22
N ARG A 326 -38.31 -17.07 -14.79
CA ARG A 326 -38.80 -18.12 -15.72
C ARG A 326 -40.02 -18.86 -15.15
N LYS A 327 -40.86 -19.36 -16.05
CA LYS A 327 -42.01 -20.18 -15.66
C LYS A 327 -41.62 -21.67 -15.56
N ILE A 328 -41.84 -22.26 -14.39
CA ILE A 328 -41.64 -23.68 -14.13
C ILE A 328 -42.98 -24.31 -13.84
N ARG A 329 -43.46 -25.20 -14.73
CA ARG A 329 -44.80 -25.79 -14.64
C ARG A 329 -45.94 -24.77 -14.52
N GLY A 330 -45.81 -23.60 -15.18
CA GLY A 330 -46.82 -22.54 -15.15
C GLY A 330 -46.70 -21.57 -13.99
N VAL A 331 -45.84 -21.86 -13.01
CA VAL A 331 -45.54 -20.99 -11.84
C VAL A 331 -44.28 -20.19 -12.12
N GLU A 332 -44.31 -18.89 -11.90
CA GLU A 332 -43.15 -18.00 -12.09
C GLU A 332 -42.15 -18.18 -10.96
N SER A 333 -40.85 -18.30 -11.32
CA SER A 333 -39.74 -18.34 -10.36
C SER A 333 -38.79 -17.19 -10.67
N ASP A 334 -38.61 -16.30 -9.69
CA ASP A 334 -37.74 -15.13 -9.76
C ASP A 334 -36.53 -15.30 -8.82
N GLY A 335 -35.59 -16.16 -9.22
CA GLY A 335 -34.39 -16.52 -8.51
C GLY A 335 -34.22 -18.03 -8.38
N MET A 336 -33.16 -18.42 -7.66
CA MET A 336 -32.81 -19.84 -7.45
C MET A 336 -32.31 -20.06 -6.01
N LEU A 337 -32.86 -21.07 -5.35
CA LEU A 337 -32.34 -21.55 -4.07
C LEU A 337 -31.07 -22.39 -4.29
N LEU A 338 -30.03 -22.13 -3.51
CA LEU A 338 -28.81 -22.93 -3.54
C LEU A 338 -28.97 -24.19 -2.64
N CYS A 339 -28.64 -25.32 -3.23
CA CYS A 339 -28.73 -26.62 -2.57
C CYS A 339 -27.50 -27.47 -2.91
N ALA A 340 -26.98 -28.20 -1.93
CA ALA A 340 -26.01 -29.25 -2.15
C ALA A 340 -26.74 -30.55 -2.55
N SER A 341 -26.23 -31.24 -3.59
CA SER A 341 -26.71 -32.57 -3.96
C SER A 341 -26.07 -33.63 -3.07
N ALA A 342 -26.87 -34.43 -2.42
CA ALA A 342 -26.45 -35.56 -1.59
C ALA A 342 -27.00 -36.86 -2.16
N ARG A 343 -26.44 -38.05 -1.79
CA ARG A 343 -26.85 -39.37 -2.27
C ARG A 343 -28.33 -39.69 -2.01
N ASP A 344 -28.89 -39.06 -0.95
CA ASP A 344 -30.25 -39.24 -0.47
C ASP A 344 -31.19 -38.04 -0.73
N GLY A 345 -30.78 -37.11 -1.62
CA GLY A 345 -31.57 -35.93 -1.97
C GLY A 345 -30.80 -34.62 -1.92
N TYR A 346 -31.48 -33.50 -1.68
CA TYR A 346 -30.92 -32.18 -1.63
C TYR A 346 -30.80 -31.66 -0.18
N ARG A 347 -29.77 -30.84 0.07
CA ARG A 347 -29.60 -30.09 1.33
C ARG A 347 -29.52 -28.60 1.02
N LEU A 348 -30.39 -27.79 1.61
CA LEU A 348 -30.37 -26.33 1.48
C LEU A 348 -29.08 -25.76 2.04
N LEU A 349 -28.46 -24.83 1.32
CA LEU A 349 -27.40 -24.00 1.89
C LEU A 349 -28.03 -22.95 2.78
N SER A 350 -27.54 -22.85 4.00
CA SER A 350 -27.97 -21.89 5.03
C SER A 350 -26.76 -21.25 5.67
N VAL A 351 -26.98 -20.11 6.34
CA VAL A 351 -25.94 -19.42 7.10
C VAL A 351 -25.87 -19.99 8.52
N ASP A 352 -24.68 -19.97 9.11
CA ASP A 352 -24.50 -20.31 10.52
C ASP A 352 -24.87 -19.08 11.38
N GLY A 353 -25.87 -19.26 12.23
CA GLY A 353 -26.47 -18.17 13.01
C GLY A 353 -27.57 -17.41 12.26
N SER A 354 -28.09 -16.33 12.87
CA SER A 354 -29.14 -15.50 12.30
C SER A 354 -28.55 -14.21 11.74
N VAL A 355 -28.81 -13.93 10.46
CA VAL A 355 -28.42 -12.69 9.79
C VAL A 355 -29.66 -12.00 9.21
N PRO A 356 -29.67 -10.65 9.03
CA PRO A 356 -30.79 -9.95 8.41
C PRO A 356 -31.12 -10.47 7.01
N ALA A 357 -32.40 -10.61 6.67
CA ALA A 357 -32.84 -10.91 5.31
C ALA A 357 -32.29 -9.85 4.34
N GLY A 358 -31.83 -10.28 3.16
CA GLY A 358 -31.19 -9.42 2.18
C GLY A 358 -29.68 -9.24 2.33
N SER A 359 -29.05 -9.82 3.38
CA SER A 359 -27.58 -9.78 3.53
C SER A 359 -26.89 -10.42 2.33
N GLU A 360 -25.83 -9.78 1.84
CA GLU A 360 -25.02 -10.28 0.73
C GLU A 360 -24.23 -11.52 1.14
N VAL A 361 -24.10 -12.47 0.18
CA VAL A 361 -23.25 -13.66 0.29
C VAL A 361 -22.17 -13.53 -0.77
N GLY A 362 -20.89 -13.42 -0.34
CA GLY A 362 -19.72 -13.25 -1.21
C GLY A 362 -18.54 -14.09 -0.77
#